data_c3e3291313867863b319a5ce37ce00ce
#
_entry.id   c3e3291313867863b319a5ce37ce00ce
#
_cell.length_a   1.000
_cell.length_b   1.000
_cell.length_c   1.000
_cell.angle_alpha   90.00
_cell.angle_beta   90.00
_cell.angle_gamma   90.00
#
_symmetry.space_group_name_H-M   'P 1'
#
loop_
_entity.id
_entity.type
_entity.pdbx_description
1 polymer ?
#
loop_
_entity_poly.entity_id
_entity_poly.type
_entity_poly.pdbx_seq_one_letter_code
_entity_poly.pdbx_strand_id
1 'polypeptide(L)'
;MFDGTEENGVYLAPASLMKQISRSIYDMAQLPNLPRLTMETMTALDVTYGEKEQHFTVKDGAWYSEGKDVTEKMTAVTEALSQLEIASCVDYRPSSDAARICGLTKDAAVLTVSYGEDRTFTLSIGWYRSGGGYYAAVNDDTTIYLLSTKLAEPLKTLAKEGL
;
A
#
# COMPACT_ATOMS: atom_id res chain seq x y z
N MET A 1 14.68 51.81 17.94
CA MET A 1 13.41 52.07 18.65
C MET A 1 12.31 51.64 17.67
N PHE A 2 11.81 50.42 17.81
CA PHE A 2 10.69 49.93 16.97
C PHE A 2 9.41 50.34 17.66
N ASP A 3 8.66 51.20 17.05
CA ASP A 3 7.35 51.61 17.48
C ASP A 3 6.34 50.55 17.02
N GLY A 4 5.89 49.73 17.98
CA GLY A 4 4.97 48.63 17.73
C GLY A 4 3.52 49.10 17.69
N THR A 5 3.10 49.67 16.59
CA THR A 5 1.68 49.74 16.26
C THR A 5 1.29 48.43 15.60
N GLU A 6 0.70 47.49 16.39
CA GLU A 6 0.00 46.36 15.83
C GLU A 6 -1.22 46.84 15.02
N GLU A 7 -1.03 47.10 13.73
CA GLU A 7 -2.15 47.15 12.81
C GLU A 7 -2.69 45.73 12.64
N ASN A 8 -3.79 45.43 13.31
CA ASN A 8 -4.61 44.25 13.04
C ASN A 8 -5.21 44.35 11.64
N GLY A 9 -4.36 44.27 10.62
CA GLY A 9 -4.77 44.28 9.22
C GLY A 9 -5.40 42.94 8.86
N VAL A 10 -6.67 42.95 8.48
CA VAL A 10 -7.31 41.79 7.83
C VAL A 10 -6.85 41.79 6.38
N TYR A 11 -6.00 40.82 6.05
CA TYR A 11 -5.52 40.64 4.69
C TYR A 11 -6.42 39.66 3.93
N LEU A 12 -6.92 40.05 2.76
CA LEU A 12 -7.65 39.19 1.83
C LEU A 12 -6.61 38.36 1.06
N ALA A 13 -6.57 37.08 1.34
CA ALA A 13 -5.78 36.15 0.56
C ALA A 13 -6.59 35.61 -0.65
N PRO A 14 -6.00 35.42 -1.82
CA PRO A 14 -6.67 34.79 -2.94
C PRO A 14 -7.17 33.40 -2.60
N ALA A 15 -8.34 33.00 -3.11
CA ALA A 15 -8.90 31.67 -2.84
C ALA A 15 -7.98 30.53 -3.25
N SER A 16 -7.11 30.74 -4.24
CA SER A 16 -6.05 29.81 -4.64
C SER A 16 -4.99 29.58 -3.54
N LEU A 17 -4.63 30.65 -2.82
CA LEU A 17 -3.69 30.57 -1.69
C LEU A 17 -4.32 29.83 -0.51
N MET A 18 -5.59 30.11 -0.20
CA MET A 18 -6.34 29.39 0.83
C MET A 18 -6.45 27.89 0.51
N LYS A 19 -6.65 27.51 -0.76
CA LYS A 19 -6.62 26.12 -1.22
C LYS A 19 -5.27 25.45 -1.03
N GLN A 20 -4.17 26.17 -1.17
CA GLN A 20 -2.81 25.65 -0.95
C GLN A 20 -2.48 25.49 0.54
N ILE A 21 -2.94 26.45 1.37
CA ILE A 21 -2.70 26.42 2.82
C ILE A 21 -3.60 25.39 3.54
N SER A 22 -4.80 25.14 3.01
CA SER A 22 -5.74 24.16 3.57
C SER A 22 -5.45 22.69 3.17
N ARG A 23 -4.37 22.43 2.41
CA ARG A 23 -3.95 21.06 2.16
C ARG A 23 -3.50 20.41 3.46
N SER A 24 -4.04 19.22 3.72
CA SER A 24 -3.59 18.39 4.82
C SER A 24 -2.10 18.07 4.65
N ILE A 25 -1.36 17.98 5.74
CA ILE A 25 0.02 17.48 5.74
C ILE A 25 0.12 16.11 5.05
N TYR A 26 -0.94 15.32 5.09
CA TYR A 26 -1.02 14.01 4.43
C TYR A 26 -1.17 14.12 2.91
N ASP A 27 -1.77 15.19 2.40
CA ASP A 27 -1.85 15.48 0.96
C ASP A 27 -0.50 15.91 0.38
N MET A 28 0.43 16.36 1.24
CA MET A 28 1.79 16.75 0.90
C MET A 28 2.81 15.65 1.22
N ALA A 29 2.39 14.57 1.88
CA ALA A 29 3.26 13.45 2.19
C ALA A 29 3.76 12.80 0.89
N GLN A 30 5.05 12.60 0.79
CA GLN A 30 5.64 11.87 -0.32
C GLN A 30 5.22 10.41 -0.24
N LEU A 31 4.52 9.93 -1.25
CA LEU A 31 4.14 8.51 -1.34
C LEU A 31 5.39 7.64 -1.60
N PRO A 32 5.40 6.38 -1.13
CA PRO A 32 6.52 5.49 -1.32
C PRO A 32 6.73 5.21 -2.80
N ASN A 33 8.00 5.15 -3.21
CA ASN A 33 8.35 4.73 -4.55
C ASN A 33 8.27 3.20 -4.62
N LEU A 34 7.21 2.69 -5.24
CA LEU A 34 6.97 1.26 -5.36
C LEU A 34 7.80 0.66 -6.50
N PRO A 35 8.25 -0.60 -6.37
CA PRO A 35 8.91 -1.29 -7.46
C PRO A 35 7.94 -1.55 -8.61
N ARG A 36 8.45 -1.55 -9.84
CA ARG A 36 7.67 -2.01 -10.99
C ARG A 36 7.65 -3.53 -11.01
N LEU A 37 6.52 -4.11 -10.62
CA LEU A 37 6.31 -5.56 -10.54
C LEU A 37 5.63 -6.04 -11.84
N THR A 38 6.36 -6.78 -12.65
CA THR A 38 5.84 -7.40 -13.89
C THR A 38 6.22 -8.87 -13.91
N MET A 39 5.56 -9.68 -14.75
CA MET A 39 5.92 -11.10 -14.90
C MET A 39 7.39 -11.31 -15.31
N GLU A 40 8.01 -10.33 -15.95
CA GLU A 40 9.41 -10.39 -16.35
C GLU A 40 10.37 -10.09 -15.17
N THR A 41 9.90 -9.32 -14.18
CA THR A 41 10.73 -8.88 -13.05
C THR A 41 10.49 -9.70 -11.79
N MET A 42 9.29 -10.22 -11.58
CA MET A 42 8.94 -11.04 -10.42
C MET A 42 9.54 -12.45 -10.54
N THR A 43 10.01 -12.99 -9.43
CA THR A 43 10.57 -14.34 -9.33
C THR A 43 9.77 -15.23 -8.39
N ALA A 44 9.21 -14.66 -7.32
CA ALA A 44 8.36 -15.39 -6.37
C ALA A 44 7.38 -14.45 -5.68
N LEU A 45 6.33 -15.03 -5.10
CA LEU A 45 5.36 -14.38 -4.25
C LEU A 45 5.05 -15.30 -3.06
N ASP A 46 5.35 -14.81 -1.85
CA ASP A 46 4.93 -15.43 -0.61
C ASP A 46 3.72 -14.67 -0.06
N VAL A 47 2.68 -15.39 0.32
CA VAL A 47 1.44 -14.81 0.83
C VAL A 47 1.12 -15.43 2.17
N THR A 48 0.94 -14.59 3.19
CA THR A 48 0.52 -15.05 4.52
C THR A 48 -0.76 -14.37 4.98
N TYR A 49 -1.63 -15.12 5.66
CA TYR A 49 -2.82 -14.61 6.31
C TYR A 49 -3.16 -15.45 7.54
N GLY A 50 -2.93 -14.90 8.73
CA GLY A 50 -3.01 -15.66 9.98
C GLY A 50 -1.96 -16.77 10.01
N GLU A 51 -2.41 -18.03 10.05
CA GLU A 51 -1.56 -19.24 10.02
C GLU A 51 -1.42 -19.84 8.61
N LYS A 52 -2.08 -19.25 7.61
CA LYS A 52 -2.00 -19.72 6.23
C LYS A 52 -0.79 -19.13 5.55
N GLU A 53 -0.02 -19.96 4.89
CA GLU A 53 1.11 -19.59 4.06
C GLU A 53 0.96 -20.20 2.67
N GLN A 54 1.23 -19.41 1.64
CA GLN A 54 1.19 -19.85 0.25
C GLN A 54 2.44 -19.34 -0.45
N HIS A 55 3.03 -20.19 -1.27
CA HIS A 55 4.23 -19.87 -2.03
C HIS A 55 4.00 -20.08 -3.52
N PHE A 56 4.33 -19.05 -4.31
CA PHE A 56 4.25 -19.07 -5.76
C PHE A 56 5.59 -18.69 -6.35
N THR A 57 5.98 -19.33 -7.44
CA THR A 57 7.20 -19.00 -8.20
C THR A 57 6.85 -18.59 -9.60
N VAL A 58 7.62 -17.67 -10.17
CA VAL A 58 7.53 -17.28 -11.57
C VAL A 58 8.67 -17.93 -12.33
N LYS A 59 8.33 -18.65 -13.40
CA LYS A 59 9.30 -19.25 -14.29
C LYS A 59 8.79 -19.14 -15.73
N ASP A 60 9.65 -18.66 -16.62
CA ASP A 60 9.35 -18.51 -18.05
C ASP A 60 8.04 -17.74 -18.33
N GLY A 61 7.73 -16.72 -17.48
CA GLY A 61 6.53 -15.89 -17.61
C GLY A 61 5.24 -16.57 -17.13
N ALA A 62 5.32 -17.65 -16.37
CA ALA A 62 4.18 -18.38 -15.82
C ALA A 62 4.29 -18.54 -14.31
N TRP A 63 3.15 -18.56 -13.61
CA TRP A 63 3.07 -18.82 -12.16
C TRP A 63 2.95 -20.31 -11.88
N TYR A 64 3.71 -20.76 -10.89
CA TYR A 64 3.69 -22.13 -10.39
C TYR A 64 3.43 -22.15 -8.89
N SER A 65 2.60 -23.10 -8.44
CA SER A 65 2.40 -23.47 -7.05
C SER A 65 2.47 -24.98 -6.93
N GLU A 66 3.29 -25.50 -6.02
CA GLU A 66 3.53 -26.96 -5.84
C GLU A 66 3.87 -27.68 -7.16
N GLY A 67 4.58 -27.00 -8.05
CA GLY A 67 4.98 -27.55 -9.36
C GLY A 67 3.88 -27.57 -10.42
N LYS A 68 2.70 -27.01 -10.16
CA LYS A 68 1.60 -26.90 -11.11
C LYS A 68 1.52 -25.48 -11.66
N ASP A 69 1.23 -25.34 -12.94
CA ASP A 69 0.93 -24.06 -13.56
C ASP A 69 -0.42 -23.53 -13.02
N VAL A 70 -0.38 -22.31 -12.48
CA VAL A 70 -1.54 -21.62 -11.91
C VAL A 70 -1.74 -20.23 -12.52
N THR A 71 -1.13 -19.97 -13.66
CA THR A 71 -1.09 -18.65 -14.31
C THR A 71 -2.49 -18.07 -14.55
N GLU A 72 -3.43 -18.86 -15.05
CA GLU A 72 -4.80 -18.39 -15.28
C GLU A 72 -5.48 -17.90 -14.02
N LYS A 73 -5.29 -18.60 -12.90
CA LYS A 73 -5.87 -18.23 -11.59
C LYS A 73 -5.20 -17.00 -10.98
N MET A 74 -3.94 -16.76 -11.31
CA MET A 74 -3.15 -15.61 -10.84
C MET A 74 -3.33 -14.34 -11.66
N THR A 75 -4.16 -14.34 -12.71
CA THR A 75 -4.32 -13.19 -13.62
C THR A 75 -4.68 -11.91 -12.88
N ALA A 76 -5.72 -11.94 -12.04
CA ALA A 76 -6.16 -10.77 -11.28
C ALA A 76 -5.11 -10.27 -10.26
N VAL A 77 -4.35 -11.19 -9.66
CA VAL A 77 -3.24 -10.89 -8.74
C VAL A 77 -2.09 -10.23 -9.49
N THR A 78 -1.74 -10.78 -10.66
CA THR A 78 -0.69 -10.24 -11.53
C THR A 78 -1.02 -8.82 -11.99
N GLU A 79 -2.26 -8.58 -12.41
CA GLU A 79 -2.74 -7.25 -12.79
C GLU A 79 -2.67 -6.27 -11.61
N ALA A 80 -3.12 -6.69 -10.41
CA ALA A 80 -3.07 -5.85 -9.22
C ALA A 80 -1.63 -5.50 -8.83
N LEU A 81 -0.69 -6.46 -8.88
CA LEU A 81 0.73 -6.21 -8.59
C LEU A 81 1.39 -5.32 -9.65
N SER A 82 1.06 -5.49 -10.93
CA SER A 82 1.64 -4.68 -12.02
C SER A 82 1.15 -3.23 -12.03
N GLN A 83 -0.06 -2.98 -11.51
CA GLN A 83 -0.68 -1.67 -11.39
C GLN A 83 -0.59 -1.11 -9.97
N LEU A 84 0.25 -1.71 -9.11
CA LEU A 84 0.30 -1.36 -7.70
C LEU A 84 0.68 0.11 -7.50
N GLU A 85 -0.21 0.85 -6.86
CA GLU A 85 -0.03 2.24 -6.50
C GLU A 85 -0.67 2.53 -5.13
N ILE A 86 -0.07 3.41 -4.38
CA ILE A 86 -0.63 3.91 -3.12
C ILE A 86 -1.53 5.10 -3.42
N ALA A 87 -2.78 5.03 -2.98
CA ALA A 87 -3.76 6.08 -3.24
C ALA A 87 -3.50 7.34 -2.39
N SER A 88 -3.13 7.17 -1.12
CA SER A 88 -2.81 8.28 -0.21
C SER A 88 -2.08 7.81 1.04
N CYS A 89 -1.44 8.75 1.74
CA CYS A 89 -0.97 8.56 3.10
C CYS A 89 -2.14 8.80 4.08
N VAL A 90 -2.32 7.88 5.02
CA VAL A 90 -3.33 7.99 6.08
C VAL A 90 -2.71 8.53 7.35
N ASP A 91 -1.57 7.99 7.76
CA ASP A 91 -0.83 8.42 8.93
C ASP A 91 0.66 8.15 8.75
N TYR A 92 1.47 9.20 8.68
CA TYR A 92 2.92 9.08 8.50
C TYR A 92 3.70 8.97 9.81
N ARG A 93 3.03 9.18 10.95
CA ARG A 93 3.57 9.00 12.30
C ARG A 93 2.55 8.31 13.21
N PRO A 94 2.21 7.06 12.88
CA PRO A 94 1.17 6.36 13.60
C PRO A 94 1.57 6.13 15.07
N SER A 95 0.56 6.15 15.95
CA SER A 95 0.73 5.70 17.32
C SER A 95 1.06 4.21 17.38
N SER A 96 1.58 3.74 18.52
CA SER A 96 1.90 2.32 18.71
C SER A 96 0.71 1.36 18.47
N ASP A 97 -0.51 1.84 18.65
CA ASP A 97 -1.74 1.05 18.45
C ASP A 97 -2.30 1.13 17.03
N ALA A 98 -1.83 2.05 16.21
CA ALA A 98 -2.43 2.34 14.90
C ALA A 98 -2.40 1.11 13.97
N ALA A 99 -1.31 0.35 13.93
CA ALA A 99 -1.23 -0.87 13.15
C ALA A 99 -2.33 -1.88 13.54
N ARG A 100 -2.59 -2.06 14.82
CA ARG A 100 -3.65 -2.93 15.33
C ARG A 100 -5.05 -2.41 14.95
N ILE A 101 -5.28 -1.12 15.10
CA ILE A 101 -6.57 -0.46 14.75
C ILE A 101 -6.85 -0.55 13.25
N CYS A 102 -5.82 -0.52 12.41
CA CYS A 102 -5.94 -0.66 10.96
C CYS A 102 -5.91 -2.10 10.45
N GLY A 103 -5.79 -3.09 11.36
CA GLY A 103 -5.71 -4.51 10.99
C GLY A 103 -4.40 -4.89 10.28
N LEU A 104 -3.32 -4.14 10.53
CA LEU A 104 -1.99 -4.36 9.97
C LEU A 104 -1.09 -5.21 10.88
N THR A 105 -1.70 -6.12 11.64
CA THR A 105 -1.02 -7.07 12.52
C THR A 105 -1.35 -8.50 12.08
N LYS A 106 -1.64 -9.40 13.00
CA LYS A 106 -1.96 -10.81 12.72
C LYS A 106 -3.12 -11.04 11.72
N ASP A 107 -3.98 -10.07 11.54
CA ASP A 107 -5.13 -10.14 10.62
C ASP A 107 -4.82 -9.51 9.25
N ALA A 108 -3.60 -9.06 9.02
CA ALA A 108 -3.17 -8.53 7.74
C ALA A 108 -2.97 -9.65 6.70
N ALA A 109 -3.31 -9.37 5.46
CA ALA A 109 -2.78 -10.13 4.34
C ALA A 109 -1.39 -9.57 4.01
N VAL A 110 -0.36 -10.38 4.17
CA VAL A 110 1.02 -9.98 3.90
C VAL A 110 1.50 -10.68 2.63
N LEU A 111 1.93 -9.88 1.67
CA LEU A 111 2.47 -10.33 0.40
C LEU A 111 3.93 -9.90 0.31
N THR A 112 4.83 -10.87 0.17
CA THR A 112 6.25 -10.61 -0.08
C THR A 112 6.59 -11.03 -1.50
N VAL A 113 6.88 -10.05 -2.34
CA VAL A 113 7.24 -10.26 -3.74
C VAL A 113 8.75 -10.23 -3.87
N SER A 114 9.34 -11.32 -4.37
CA SER A 114 10.74 -11.34 -4.80
C SER A 114 10.82 -10.89 -6.26
N TYR A 115 11.78 -10.01 -6.57
CA TYR A 115 11.91 -9.46 -7.93
C TYR A 115 13.36 -9.07 -8.25
N GLY A 116 13.69 -9.07 -9.52
CA GLY A 116 15.05 -8.78 -10.00
C GLY A 116 16.08 -9.72 -9.39
N GLU A 117 17.27 -9.18 -9.09
CA GLU A 117 18.35 -9.91 -8.42
C GLU A 117 18.24 -9.68 -6.91
N ASP A 118 17.69 -10.66 -6.17
CA ASP A 118 17.61 -10.72 -4.69
C ASP A 118 16.94 -9.51 -4.00
N ARG A 119 16.00 -8.86 -4.65
CA ARG A 119 15.19 -7.79 -4.02
C ARG A 119 13.85 -8.34 -3.57
N THR A 120 13.38 -7.82 -2.46
CA THR A 120 12.05 -8.12 -1.93
C THR A 120 11.25 -6.85 -1.71
N PHE A 121 9.95 -6.97 -1.86
CA PHE A 121 8.98 -5.93 -1.59
C PHE A 121 7.84 -6.54 -0.79
N THR A 122 7.54 -5.98 0.38
CA THR A 122 6.46 -6.47 1.24
C THR A 122 5.32 -5.47 1.27
N LEU A 123 4.11 -5.96 1.04
CA LEU A 123 2.85 -5.23 1.15
C LEU A 123 1.97 -5.91 2.19
N SER A 124 1.64 -5.19 3.25
CA SER A 124 0.66 -5.62 4.25
C SER A 124 -0.67 -4.91 3.99
N ILE A 125 -1.77 -5.67 3.92
CA ILE A 125 -3.11 -5.15 3.65
C ILE A 125 -4.01 -5.48 4.85
N GLY A 126 -4.44 -4.45 5.55
CA GLY A 126 -5.26 -4.54 6.74
C GLY A 126 -6.77 -4.52 6.46
N TRP A 127 -7.52 -3.81 7.30
CA TRP A 127 -8.97 -3.73 7.20
C TRP A 127 -9.44 -2.72 6.17
N TYR A 128 -10.70 -2.89 5.73
CA TYR A 128 -11.37 -1.92 4.88
C TYR A 128 -11.66 -0.63 5.65
N ARG A 129 -11.33 0.51 5.03
CA ARG A 129 -11.62 1.83 5.57
C ARG A 129 -13.00 2.28 5.08
N SER A 130 -13.85 2.71 6.01
CA SER A 130 -15.11 3.37 5.67
C SER A 130 -14.85 4.59 4.78
N GLY A 131 -15.43 4.60 3.59
CA GLY A 131 -15.19 5.63 2.58
C GLY A 131 -14.31 5.20 1.39
N GLY A 132 -13.86 3.95 1.39
CA GLY A 132 -13.18 3.30 0.26
C GLY A 132 -11.71 2.97 0.51
N GLY A 133 -11.29 1.80 0.04
CA GLY A 133 -9.93 1.29 0.11
C GLY A 133 -9.60 0.52 1.37
N TYR A 134 -8.39 0.02 1.42
CA TYR A 134 -7.85 -0.77 2.53
C TYR A 134 -6.64 -0.08 3.14
N TYR A 135 -6.50 -0.17 4.45
CA TYR A 135 -5.26 0.23 5.10
C TYR A 135 -4.11 -0.66 4.62
N ALA A 136 -2.97 -0.05 4.36
CA ALA A 136 -1.79 -0.76 3.88
C ALA A 136 -0.51 -0.24 4.55
N ALA A 137 0.49 -1.11 4.64
CA ALA A 137 1.85 -0.76 4.98
C ALA A 137 2.82 -1.40 3.96
N VAL A 138 3.96 -0.76 3.75
CA VAL A 138 4.93 -1.13 2.72
C VAL A 138 6.29 -1.36 3.35
N ASN A 139 6.87 -2.52 3.12
CA ASN A 139 8.13 -2.93 3.71
C ASN A 139 8.12 -2.77 5.24
N ASP A 140 9.23 -2.30 5.82
CA ASP A 140 9.37 -2.02 7.25
C ASP A 140 8.95 -0.59 7.62
N ASP A 141 8.28 0.15 6.72
CA ASP A 141 7.78 1.48 7.00
C ASP A 141 6.57 1.40 7.95
N THR A 142 6.60 2.20 9.00
CA THR A 142 5.49 2.30 9.96
C THR A 142 4.33 3.15 9.45
N THR A 143 4.53 3.92 8.39
CA THR A 143 3.53 4.77 7.76
C THR A 143 2.32 3.96 7.31
N ILE A 144 1.13 4.45 7.61
CA ILE A 144 -0.12 3.82 7.17
C ILE A 144 -0.60 4.52 5.89
N TYR A 145 -0.82 3.71 4.88
CA TYR A 145 -1.28 4.13 3.56
C TYR A 145 -2.70 3.64 3.29
N LEU A 146 -3.27 4.13 2.20
CA LEU A 146 -4.51 3.64 1.62
C LEU A 146 -4.23 2.99 0.27
N LEU A 147 -4.68 1.76 0.12
CA LEU A 147 -4.69 1.01 -1.13
C LEU A 147 -6.11 0.96 -1.68
N SER A 148 -6.28 1.19 -2.98
CA SER A 148 -7.61 1.15 -3.59
C SER A 148 -8.24 -0.24 -3.49
N THR A 149 -9.56 -0.30 -3.39
CA THR A 149 -10.32 -1.57 -3.35
C THR A 149 -9.99 -2.46 -4.55
N LYS A 150 -9.90 -1.87 -5.74
CA LYS A 150 -9.59 -2.59 -6.99
C LYS A 150 -8.29 -3.38 -6.90
N LEU A 151 -7.25 -2.81 -6.28
CA LEU A 151 -5.94 -3.46 -6.15
C LEU A 151 -5.89 -4.40 -4.94
N ALA A 152 -6.55 -4.04 -3.84
CA ALA A 152 -6.50 -4.80 -2.60
C ALA A 152 -7.31 -6.12 -2.65
N GLU A 153 -8.48 -6.11 -3.28
CA GLU A 153 -9.40 -7.27 -3.27
C GLU A 153 -8.79 -8.54 -3.86
N PRO A 154 -8.18 -8.55 -5.06
CA PRO A 154 -7.57 -9.77 -5.60
C PRO A 154 -6.48 -10.32 -4.70
N LEU A 155 -5.66 -9.45 -4.10
CA LEU A 155 -4.56 -9.81 -3.22
C LEU A 155 -5.05 -10.39 -1.89
N LYS A 156 -6.10 -9.79 -1.31
CA LYS A 156 -6.72 -10.29 -0.07
C LYS A 156 -7.50 -11.59 -0.29
N THR A 157 -8.15 -11.75 -1.42
CA THR A 157 -8.86 -12.99 -1.79
C THR A 157 -7.86 -14.13 -1.89
N LEU A 158 -6.75 -13.93 -2.62
CA LEU A 158 -5.68 -14.91 -2.67
C LEU A 158 -5.18 -15.28 -1.27
N ALA A 159 -4.94 -14.30 -0.40
CA ALA A 159 -4.43 -14.54 0.94
C ALA A 159 -5.40 -15.34 1.82
N LYS A 160 -6.70 -15.06 1.75
CA LYS A 160 -7.73 -15.69 2.58
C LYS A 160 -8.18 -17.06 2.07
N GLU A 161 -8.43 -17.15 0.79
CA GLU A 161 -9.09 -18.30 0.16
C GLU A 161 -8.09 -19.26 -0.51
N GLY A 162 -6.98 -18.72 -0.99
CA GLY A 162 -6.04 -19.43 -1.84
C GLY A 162 -6.46 -19.38 -3.32
N LEU A 163 -5.96 -20.34 -4.10
CA LEU A 163 -6.23 -20.50 -5.54
C LEU A 163 -7.48 -21.33 -5.83
#